data_b0c7691485befd8a4b3a2942dbcadc22
#
_entry.id   b0c7691485befd8a4b3a2942dbcadc22
#
_cell.length_a   1.000
_cell.length_b   1.000
_cell.length_c   1.000
_cell.angle_alpha   90.00
_cell.angle_beta   90.00
_cell.angle_gamma   90.00
#
_symmetry.space_group_name_H-M   'P 1'
#
loop_
_entity.id
_entity.type
_entity.pdbx_description
1 polymer ?
#
loop_
_entity_poly.entity_id
_entity_poly.type
_entity_poly.pdbx_seq_one_letter_code
_entity_poly.pdbx_strand_id
1 'polypeptide(L)'
;MDTAIIEVALPLAVPGTFHYRVPPELQAQVAVGREVVVPFGRRRLSGSIVAVGSELPADLAASIRDVLEITPGEPLFSGVHLTFFRWLSSYYLTSLGDVIRTALPGGTRSVTRRLARLTEAGARALTEKAASGEEGEVLALLRDDPGLGLARIRRRFPDRDVRRICDRLRRQGLILWEDGLRGPQAAPRRLRVVRALVPPGREVAELKPREREILDQLAAGPRLLRDLEGQVKNLAYWIRKLVAHRLVQVASEEVYRDPAGPPIIEAGSAPRLTPEQEGAVRAVSEALRDGVFSSFLLHGVTGSGKTEVYLAATAVALDLGRQTLVLVPEIALTARLEALFRQRFQSRVAILHSGLGRGERRDEWMRIRRGEAPVVLGARSAIFAPLERLGLIVVDEEHDASYKEERGLRYHARDAAVMRAKLTGAVVLMGSATPALSSFQNALQGKFRLLQLPHRIDQRPLPGVAVIDMRQQKSGTVISPPLRHALADTLAAG
;
A
#
# COMPACT_ATOMS: atom_id res chain seq x y z
N MET A 1 -37.88 12.87 -4.73
CA MET A 1 -36.42 12.79 -4.75
C MET A 1 -36.08 11.32 -4.87
N ASP A 2 -35.48 10.92 -5.99
CA ASP A 2 -35.12 9.52 -6.21
C ASP A 2 -34.12 9.07 -5.14
N THR A 3 -34.50 8.01 -4.46
CA THR A 3 -33.67 7.45 -3.38
C THR A 3 -32.53 6.68 -4.02
N ALA A 4 -31.31 7.17 -3.89
CA ALA A 4 -30.13 6.55 -4.49
C ALA A 4 -29.90 5.14 -3.88
N ILE A 5 -29.82 4.14 -4.75
CA ILE A 5 -29.45 2.77 -4.38
C ILE A 5 -27.97 2.55 -4.70
N ILE A 6 -27.26 1.89 -3.81
CA ILE A 6 -25.87 1.51 -4.00
C ILE A 6 -25.66 0.02 -3.83
N GLU A 7 -24.66 -0.52 -4.53
CA GLU A 7 -24.15 -1.86 -4.26
C GLU A 7 -22.91 -1.79 -3.38
N VAL A 8 -22.85 -2.67 -2.40
CA VAL A 8 -21.76 -2.75 -1.41
C VAL A 8 -21.15 -4.14 -1.42
N ALA A 9 -19.83 -4.20 -1.58
CA ALA A 9 -19.04 -5.41 -1.38
C ALA A 9 -18.65 -5.52 0.10
N LEU A 10 -19.13 -6.55 0.77
CA LEU A 10 -18.82 -6.85 2.17
C LEU A 10 -17.71 -7.90 2.27
N PRO A 11 -16.79 -7.83 3.25
CA PRO A 11 -15.72 -8.81 3.46
C PRO A 11 -16.28 -10.10 4.09
N LEU A 12 -17.14 -10.76 3.37
CA LEU A 12 -17.81 -12.00 3.73
C LEU A 12 -17.47 -13.08 2.69
N ALA A 13 -17.35 -14.33 3.12
CA ALA A 13 -17.14 -15.47 2.22
C ALA A 13 -18.45 -15.87 1.52
N VAL A 14 -19.18 -14.88 1.00
CA VAL A 14 -20.45 -15.05 0.28
C VAL A 14 -20.30 -14.39 -1.08
N PRO A 15 -20.68 -15.06 -2.17
CA PRO A 15 -20.63 -14.46 -3.51
C PRO A 15 -21.64 -13.31 -3.64
N GLY A 16 -21.32 -12.35 -4.52
CA GLY A 16 -22.19 -11.23 -4.84
C GLY A 16 -21.94 -9.96 -4.01
N THR A 17 -22.82 -9.01 -4.24
CA THR A 17 -22.85 -7.68 -3.60
C THR A 17 -24.21 -7.49 -2.93
N PHE A 18 -24.33 -6.49 -2.08
CA PHE A 18 -25.55 -6.22 -1.32
C PHE A 18 -26.06 -4.82 -1.64
N HIS A 19 -27.38 -4.69 -1.82
CA HIS A 19 -28.03 -3.42 -2.12
C HIS A 19 -28.44 -2.69 -0.83
N TYR A 20 -28.20 -1.39 -0.82
CA TYR A 20 -28.58 -0.51 0.29
C TYR A 20 -29.14 0.81 -0.25
N ARG A 21 -30.09 1.38 0.47
CA ARG A 21 -30.64 2.70 0.22
C ARG A 21 -29.76 3.75 0.91
N VAL A 22 -29.50 4.85 0.21
CA VAL A 22 -28.71 5.95 0.75
C VAL A 22 -29.66 7.04 1.26
N PRO A 23 -29.60 7.38 2.57
CA PRO A 23 -30.31 8.50 3.11
C PRO A 23 -29.94 9.82 2.42
N PRO A 24 -30.87 10.80 2.26
CA PRO A 24 -30.63 12.05 1.55
C PRO A 24 -29.38 12.81 2.02
N GLU A 25 -29.13 12.83 3.32
CA GLU A 25 -27.99 13.50 3.96
C GLU A 25 -26.63 12.90 3.62
N LEU A 26 -26.60 11.63 3.15
CA LEU A 26 -25.38 10.93 2.78
C LEU A 26 -25.14 10.92 1.27
N GLN A 27 -26.11 11.31 0.44
CA GLN A 27 -26.03 11.18 -1.03
C GLN A 27 -24.84 11.93 -1.65
N ALA A 28 -24.52 13.13 -1.15
CA ALA A 28 -23.38 13.91 -1.63
C ALA A 28 -22.01 13.23 -1.39
N GLN A 29 -21.98 12.24 -0.51
CA GLN A 29 -20.75 11.53 -0.16
C GLN A 29 -20.58 10.21 -0.93
N VAL A 30 -21.55 9.81 -1.72
CA VAL A 30 -21.55 8.53 -2.44
C VAL A 30 -20.55 8.55 -3.59
N ALA A 31 -19.61 7.60 -3.58
CA ALA A 31 -18.69 7.36 -4.70
C ALA A 31 -18.17 5.92 -4.67
N VAL A 32 -17.93 5.35 -5.85
CA VAL A 32 -17.27 4.04 -5.97
C VAL A 32 -15.90 4.07 -5.29
N GLY A 33 -15.62 3.03 -4.50
CA GLY A 33 -14.36 2.92 -3.74
C GLY A 33 -14.40 3.57 -2.36
N ARG A 34 -15.50 4.23 -1.98
CA ARG A 34 -15.70 4.71 -0.61
C ARG A 34 -16.08 3.59 0.33
N GLU A 35 -15.64 3.75 1.56
CA GLU A 35 -16.04 2.87 2.65
C GLU A 35 -17.39 3.29 3.21
N VAL A 36 -18.23 2.31 3.44
CA VAL A 36 -19.58 2.48 3.96
C VAL A 36 -19.85 1.50 5.08
N VAL A 37 -20.60 1.94 6.08
CA VAL A 37 -21.09 1.12 7.18
C VAL A 37 -22.54 0.78 6.95
N VAL A 38 -22.84 -0.50 6.96
CA VAL A 38 -24.18 -1.01 6.67
C VAL A 38 -24.66 -2.02 7.71
N PRO A 39 -25.98 -2.13 7.93
CA PRO A 39 -26.55 -3.18 8.76
C PRO A 39 -26.55 -4.52 8.00
N PHE A 40 -26.05 -5.58 8.63
CA PHE A 40 -26.07 -6.93 8.10
C PHE A 40 -26.57 -7.92 9.17
N GLY A 41 -27.80 -8.38 9.06
CA GLY A 41 -28.49 -9.08 10.14
C GLY A 41 -28.58 -8.20 11.39
N ARG A 42 -28.01 -8.68 12.49
CA ARG A 42 -27.87 -7.91 13.76
C ARG A 42 -26.53 -7.20 13.92
N ARG A 43 -25.67 -7.25 12.88
CA ARG A 43 -24.32 -6.68 12.92
C ARG A 43 -24.24 -5.41 12.10
N ARG A 44 -23.24 -4.60 12.40
CA ARG A 44 -22.80 -3.49 11.56
C ARG A 44 -21.50 -3.89 10.87
N LEU A 45 -21.46 -3.85 9.54
CA LEU A 45 -20.28 -4.22 8.78
C LEU A 45 -19.78 -3.02 7.97
N SER A 46 -18.47 -2.94 7.83
CA SER A 46 -17.83 -2.03 6.90
C SER A 46 -17.66 -2.72 5.56
N GLY A 47 -18.11 -2.08 4.49
CA GLY A 47 -17.99 -2.51 3.11
C GLY A 47 -17.42 -1.43 2.22
N SER A 48 -17.31 -1.72 0.93
CA SER A 48 -16.93 -0.74 -0.10
C SER A 48 -18.05 -0.57 -1.12
N ILE A 49 -18.36 0.67 -1.48
CA ILE A 49 -19.31 0.98 -2.55
C ILE A 49 -18.68 0.54 -3.88
N VAL A 50 -19.40 -0.29 -4.64
CA VAL A 50 -18.94 -0.86 -5.92
C VAL A 50 -19.83 -0.49 -7.11
N ALA A 51 -21.04 0.03 -6.85
CA ALA A 51 -21.87 0.67 -7.85
C ALA A 51 -22.79 1.71 -7.22
N VAL A 52 -23.21 2.68 -8.02
CA VAL A 52 -24.11 3.79 -7.63
C VAL A 52 -25.22 3.89 -8.64
N GLY A 53 -26.45 4.11 -8.20
CA GLY A 53 -27.63 4.21 -9.07
C GLY A 53 -28.06 2.84 -9.62
N SER A 54 -27.78 1.76 -8.90
CA SER A 54 -28.18 0.41 -9.30
C SER A 54 -29.70 0.27 -9.29
N GLU A 55 -30.23 -0.45 -10.26
CA GLU A 55 -31.64 -0.88 -10.22
C GLU A 55 -31.83 -1.84 -9.04
N LEU A 56 -32.87 -1.61 -8.28
CA LEU A 56 -33.21 -2.48 -7.15
C LEU A 56 -33.97 -3.70 -7.69
N PRO A 57 -33.46 -4.92 -7.50
CA PRO A 57 -34.20 -6.12 -7.80
C PRO A 57 -35.58 -6.12 -7.11
N ALA A 58 -36.65 -6.47 -7.84
CA ALA A 58 -38.03 -6.36 -7.37
C ALA A 58 -38.28 -7.15 -6.07
N ASP A 59 -37.60 -8.28 -5.90
CA ASP A 59 -37.65 -9.15 -4.73
C ASP A 59 -36.99 -8.52 -3.48
N LEU A 60 -36.10 -7.53 -3.64
CA LEU A 60 -35.41 -6.84 -2.54
C LEU A 60 -36.09 -5.55 -2.10
N ALA A 61 -37.07 -5.02 -2.87
CA ALA A 61 -37.68 -3.73 -2.62
C ALA A 61 -38.28 -3.61 -1.21
N ALA A 62 -38.91 -4.65 -0.69
CA ALA A 62 -39.53 -4.67 0.64
C ALA A 62 -38.53 -4.84 1.80
N SER A 63 -37.31 -5.30 1.53
CA SER A 63 -36.30 -5.68 2.55
C SER A 63 -35.05 -4.80 2.56
N ILE A 64 -34.98 -3.80 1.66
CA ILE A 64 -33.83 -2.90 1.56
C ILE A 64 -33.64 -2.08 2.84
N ARG A 65 -32.39 -2.04 3.31
CA ARG A 65 -31.99 -1.29 4.49
C ARG A 65 -31.20 -0.03 4.13
N ASP A 66 -31.20 0.93 5.03
CA ASP A 66 -30.44 2.16 4.85
C ASP A 66 -28.97 1.97 5.21
N VAL A 67 -28.13 2.72 4.52
CA VAL A 67 -26.73 2.94 4.92
C VAL A 67 -26.71 3.67 6.27
N LEU A 68 -25.84 3.22 7.17
CA LEU A 68 -25.70 3.85 8.50
C LEU A 68 -24.72 5.03 8.48
N GLU A 69 -23.62 4.89 7.72
CA GLU A 69 -22.56 5.88 7.68
C GLU A 69 -21.72 5.70 6.40
N ILE A 70 -21.25 6.79 5.82
CA ILE A 70 -20.18 6.79 4.83
C ILE A 70 -18.93 7.38 5.48
N THR A 71 -17.86 6.60 5.51
CA THR A 71 -16.61 7.02 6.16
C THR A 71 -16.04 8.27 5.47
N PRO A 72 -15.72 9.34 6.21
CA PRO A 72 -15.10 10.53 5.64
C PRO A 72 -13.76 10.23 4.97
N GLY A 73 -13.47 10.93 3.88
CA GLY A 73 -12.20 10.81 3.16
C GLY A 73 -12.39 10.60 1.65
N GLU A 74 -11.28 10.38 0.96
CA GLU A 74 -11.25 10.09 -0.47
C GLU A 74 -11.55 8.60 -0.74
N PRO A 75 -12.11 8.26 -1.92
CA PRO A 75 -12.23 6.87 -2.35
C PRO A 75 -10.86 6.19 -2.40
N LEU A 76 -10.76 4.96 -1.91
CA LEU A 76 -9.50 4.20 -1.87
C LEU A 76 -9.15 3.57 -3.23
N PHE A 77 -10.13 3.41 -4.11
CA PHE A 77 -9.98 2.91 -5.48
C PHE A 77 -11.09 3.50 -6.38
N SER A 78 -10.97 3.32 -7.67
CA SER A 78 -11.92 3.79 -8.67
C SER A 78 -12.54 2.64 -9.48
N GLY A 79 -13.39 2.97 -10.45
CA GLY A 79 -13.99 2.01 -11.38
C GLY A 79 -12.97 1.20 -12.17
N VAL A 80 -11.83 1.81 -12.55
CA VAL A 80 -10.74 1.11 -13.25
C VAL A 80 -10.20 -0.07 -12.42
N HIS A 81 -9.97 0.16 -11.13
CA HIS A 81 -9.50 -0.90 -10.22
C HIS A 81 -10.59 -1.94 -9.96
N LEU A 82 -11.84 -1.51 -9.90
CA LEU A 82 -12.97 -2.40 -9.66
C LEU A 82 -13.11 -3.46 -10.76
N THR A 83 -12.86 -3.10 -12.03
CA THR A 83 -12.85 -4.05 -13.15
C THR A 83 -11.81 -5.16 -12.91
N PHE A 84 -10.61 -4.79 -12.48
CA PHE A 84 -9.59 -5.76 -12.12
C PHE A 84 -9.95 -6.60 -10.89
N PHE A 85 -10.56 -6.02 -9.86
CA PHE A 85 -11.01 -6.73 -8.68
C PHE A 85 -12.15 -7.73 -8.99
N ARG A 86 -13.07 -7.36 -9.87
CA ARG A 86 -14.13 -8.26 -10.36
C ARG A 86 -13.54 -9.44 -11.12
N TRP A 87 -12.54 -9.20 -11.96
CA TRP A 87 -11.84 -10.29 -12.65
C TRP A 87 -11.15 -11.23 -11.64
N LEU A 88 -10.43 -10.71 -10.66
CA LEU A 88 -9.80 -11.53 -9.62
C LEU A 88 -10.83 -12.37 -8.84
N SER A 89 -11.96 -11.77 -8.50
CA SER A 89 -13.06 -12.46 -7.81
C SER A 89 -13.58 -13.64 -8.62
N SER A 90 -13.83 -13.42 -9.90
CA SER A 90 -14.34 -14.47 -10.82
C SER A 90 -13.28 -15.55 -11.08
N TYR A 91 -12.03 -15.15 -11.38
CA TYR A 91 -10.98 -16.09 -11.78
C TYR A 91 -10.50 -16.97 -10.61
N TYR A 92 -10.38 -16.40 -9.41
CA TYR A 92 -9.94 -17.13 -8.21
C TYR A 92 -11.10 -17.63 -7.33
N LEU A 93 -12.34 -17.54 -7.80
CA LEU A 93 -13.55 -18.03 -7.14
C LEU A 93 -13.66 -17.57 -5.69
N THR A 94 -13.45 -16.27 -5.46
CA THR A 94 -13.51 -15.65 -4.14
C THR A 94 -14.47 -14.45 -4.14
N SER A 95 -14.97 -14.04 -2.96
CA SER A 95 -15.88 -12.91 -2.89
C SER A 95 -15.20 -11.60 -3.27
N LEU A 96 -15.92 -10.69 -3.94
CA LEU A 96 -15.39 -9.36 -4.28
C LEU A 96 -14.97 -8.58 -3.04
N GLY A 97 -15.69 -8.74 -1.93
CA GLY A 97 -15.35 -8.12 -0.65
C GLY A 97 -14.01 -8.60 -0.09
N ASP A 98 -13.67 -9.89 -0.27
CA ASP A 98 -12.37 -10.43 0.14
C ASP A 98 -11.24 -9.97 -0.78
N VAL A 99 -11.49 -9.86 -2.09
CA VAL A 99 -10.53 -9.25 -3.02
C VAL A 99 -10.21 -7.81 -2.60
N ILE A 100 -11.24 -6.98 -2.40
CA ILE A 100 -11.06 -5.59 -1.98
C ILE A 100 -10.36 -5.50 -0.62
N ARG A 101 -10.71 -6.37 0.32
CA ARG A 101 -10.04 -6.44 1.62
C ARG A 101 -8.55 -6.77 1.50
N THR A 102 -8.18 -7.65 0.58
CA THR A 102 -6.80 -8.05 0.31
C THR A 102 -6.03 -6.94 -0.41
N ALA A 103 -6.69 -6.26 -1.35
CA ALA A 103 -6.09 -5.21 -2.17
C ALA A 103 -5.76 -3.95 -1.37
N LEU A 104 -6.64 -3.54 -0.45
CA LEU A 104 -6.48 -2.29 0.27
C LEU A 104 -5.44 -2.38 1.41
N PRO A 105 -4.69 -1.30 1.67
CA PRO A 105 -3.72 -1.28 2.76
C PRO A 105 -4.35 -1.60 4.11
N GLY A 106 -3.70 -2.46 4.89
CA GLY A 106 -4.18 -2.79 6.23
C GLY A 106 -4.26 -1.56 7.13
N GLY A 107 -5.41 -1.36 7.77
CA GLY A 107 -5.66 -0.24 8.69
C GLY A 107 -6.27 1.00 8.04
N THR A 108 -6.47 1.05 6.73
CA THR A 108 -7.19 2.14 6.04
C THR A 108 -8.70 2.05 6.21
N ARG A 109 -9.21 0.88 6.58
CA ARG A 109 -10.64 0.59 6.75
C ARG A 109 -11.05 0.50 8.21
N SER A 110 -12.29 0.84 8.47
CA SER A 110 -12.94 0.57 9.74
C SER A 110 -13.09 -0.95 9.92
N VAL A 111 -12.79 -1.44 11.10
CA VAL A 111 -12.88 -2.86 11.41
C VAL A 111 -13.98 -3.08 12.43
N THR A 112 -14.96 -3.90 12.08
CA THR A 112 -15.94 -4.38 13.06
C THR A 112 -15.21 -5.21 14.12
N ARG A 113 -15.31 -4.82 15.37
CA ARG A 113 -14.75 -5.55 16.50
C ARG A 113 -15.82 -5.69 17.58
N ARG A 114 -15.79 -6.82 18.25
CA ARG A 114 -16.53 -6.97 19.49
C ARG A 114 -15.89 -6.10 20.56
N LEU A 115 -16.66 -5.14 21.04
CA LEU A 115 -16.28 -4.20 22.08
C LEU A 115 -17.06 -4.52 23.36
N ALA A 116 -16.36 -4.62 24.48
CA ALA A 116 -16.99 -4.77 25.78
C ALA A 116 -17.55 -3.41 26.23
N ARG A 117 -18.81 -3.36 26.60
CA ARG A 117 -19.44 -2.21 27.22
C ARG A 117 -19.96 -2.55 28.60
N LEU A 118 -19.83 -1.61 29.51
CA LEU A 118 -20.41 -1.69 30.83
C LEU A 118 -21.94 -1.59 30.73
N THR A 119 -22.67 -2.46 31.40
CA THR A 119 -24.11 -2.37 31.55
C THR A 119 -24.47 -1.46 32.74
N GLU A 120 -25.75 -1.08 32.89
CA GLU A 120 -26.19 -0.36 34.08
C GLU A 120 -25.96 -1.17 35.37
N ALA A 121 -26.15 -2.50 35.28
CA ALA A 121 -25.85 -3.40 36.41
C ALA A 121 -24.35 -3.39 36.73
N GLY A 122 -23.48 -3.40 35.70
CA GLY A 122 -22.03 -3.31 35.89
C GLY A 122 -21.60 -1.96 36.50
N ALA A 123 -22.21 -0.86 36.08
CA ALA A 123 -21.94 0.45 36.66
C ALA A 123 -22.36 0.52 38.14
N ARG A 124 -23.51 -0.02 38.46
CA ARG A 124 -23.98 -0.16 39.87
C ARG A 124 -23.06 -1.01 40.71
N ALA A 125 -22.69 -2.21 40.21
CA ALA A 125 -21.78 -3.12 40.91
C ALA A 125 -20.43 -2.49 41.24
N LEU A 126 -19.96 -1.60 40.37
CA LEU A 126 -18.73 -0.83 40.57
C LEU A 126 -18.89 0.24 41.65
N THR A 127 -20.03 0.97 41.66
CA THR A 127 -20.32 2.04 42.62
C THR A 127 -20.54 1.49 44.01
N GLU A 128 -21.24 0.36 44.13
CA GLU A 128 -21.55 -0.33 45.39
C GLU A 128 -20.39 -1.20 45.90
N LYS A 129 -19.25 -1.19 45.20
CA LYS A 129 -18.09 -2.05 45.51
C LYS A 129 -18.40 -3.54 45.55
N ALA A 130 -19.49 -3.96 44.91
CA ALA A 130 -19.91 -5.36 44.83
C ALA A 130 -18.99 -6.19 43.92
N ALA A 131 -18.30 -5.54 42.97
CA ALA A 131 -17.26 -6.13 42.14
C ALA A 131 -15.88 -5.68 42.66
N SER A 132 -15.05 -6.62 43.12
CA SER A 132 -13.71 -6.37 43.65
C SER A 132 -12.65 -7.20 42.91
N GLY A 133 -11.38 -6.94 43.17
CA GLY A 133 -10.26 -7.66 42.55
C GLY A 133 -10.21 -7.48 41.05
N GLU A 134 -9.86 -8.54 40.32
CA GLU A 134 -9.67 -8.50 38.84
C GLU A 134 -10.92 -8.07 38.06
N GLU A 135 -12.09 -8.46 38.53
CA GLU A 135 -13.37 -8.11 37.91
C GLU A 135 -13.66 -6.61 38.08
N GLY A 136 -13.46 -6.07 39.27
CA GLY A 136 -13.62 -4.64 39.54
C GLY A 136 -12.69 -3.76 38.73
N GLU A 137 -11.43 -4.17 38.56
CA GLU A 137 -10.45 -3.44 37.74
C GLU A 137 -10.83 -3.43 36.26
N VAL A 138 -11.34 -4.54 35.71
CA VAL A 138 -11.82 -4.59 34.32
C VAL A 138 -13.07 -3.73 34.14
N LEU A 139 -13.99 -3.74 35.08
CA LEU A 139 -15.18 -2.86 35.03
C LEU A 139 -14.79 -1.39 35.14
N ALA A 140 -13.84 -1.01 36.00
CA ALA A 140 -13.33 0.33 36.13
C ALA A 140 -12.67 0.82 34.80
N LEU A 141 -11.86 -0.06 34.17
CA LEU A 141 -11.27 0.24 32.87
C LEU A 141 -12.35 0.49 31.79
N LEU A 142 -13.43 -0.29 31.78
CA LEU A 142 -14.52 -0.15 30.82
C LEU A 142 -15.40 1.08 31.09
N ARG A 143 -15.45 1.57 32.33
CA ARG A 143 -16.10 2.85 32.69
C ARG A 143 -15.29 4.03 32.11
N ASP A 144 -13.97 3.99 32.29
CA ASP A 144 -13.06 5.08 31.95
C ASP A 144 -12.78 5.14 30.42
N ASP A 145 -12.78 3.99 29.75
CA ASP A 145 -12.61 3.87 28.27
C ASP A 145 -13.71 2.93 27.71
N PRO A 146 -14.90 3.46 27.41
CA PRO A 146 -16.01 2.65 26.91
C PRO A 146 -15.72 2.03 25.55
N GLY A 147 -16.06 0.77 25.38
CA GLY A 147 -15.95 0.09 24.08
C GLY A 147 -14.55 -0.44 23.78
N LEU A 148 -13.93 -1.10 24.73
CA LEU A 148 -12.65 -1.78 24.54
C LEU A 148 -12.81 -3.18 23.96
N GLY A 149 -12.01 -3.51 22.95
CA GLY A 149 -11.88 -4.88 22.46
C GLY A 149 -10.97 -5.73 23.37
N LEU A 150 -11.22 -7.05 23.40
CA LEU A 150 -10.50 -8.01 24.24
C LEU A 150 -8.96 -7.86 24.20
N ALA A 151 -8.40 -7.64 22.99
CA ALA A 151 -6.96 -7.49 22.82
C ALA A 151 -6.40 -6.24 23.53
N ARG A 152 -7.20 -5.19 23.67
CA ARG A 152 -6.78 -3.94 24.33
C ARG A 152 -6.88 -4.09 25.85
N ILE A 153 -7.93 -4.77 26.34
CA ILE A 153 -8.07 -5.12 27.75
C ILE A 153 -6.90 -6.04 28.17
N ARG A 154 -6.60 -7.09 27.37
CA ARG A 154 -5.47 -7.99 27.62
C ARG A 154 -4.11 -7.26 27.69
N ARG A 155 -3.93 -6.25 26.86
CA ARG A 155 -2.68 -5.45 26.87
C ARG A 155 -2.52 -4.63 28.14
N ARG A 156 -3.64 -4.25 28.79
CA ARG A 156 -3.65 -3.55 30.08
C ARG A 156 -3.38 -4.48 31.28
N PHE A 157 -3.74 -5.75 31.11
CA PHE A 157 -3.58 -6.80 32.13
C PHE A 157 -2.86 -8.01 31.52
N PRO A 158 -1.54 -7.92 31.24
CA PRO A 158 -0.81 -8.95 30.50
C PRO A 158 -0.74 -10.29 31.23
N ASP A 159 -0.72 -10.28 32.55
CA ASP A 159 -0.52 -11.46 33.41
C ASP A 159 -1.84 -12.14 33.83
N ARG A 160 -2.98 -11.70 33.26
CA ARG A 160 -4.31 -12.22 33.65
C ARG A 160 -5.01 -12.91 32.50
N ASP A 161 -5.83 -13.90 32.81
CA ASP A 161 -6.76 -14.49 31.82
C ASP A 161 -7.99 -13.59 31.62
N VAL A 162 -7.75 -12.48 30.89
CA VAL A 162 -8.77 -11.47 30.57
C VAL A 162 -9.98 -12.08 29.87
N ARG A 163 -9.79 -13.13 29.06
CA ARG A 163 -10.91 -13.78 28.37
C ARG A 163 -11.86 -14.42 29.37
N ARG A 164 -11.35 -15.16 30.35
CA ARG A 164 -12.11 -15.80 31.39
C ARG A 164 -12.85 -14.77 32.27
N ILE A 165 -12.18 -13.69 32.64
CA ILE A 165 -12.77 -12.57 33.39
C ILE A 165 -13.93 -11.95 32.62
N CYS A 166 -13.75 -11.57 31.38
CA CYS A 166 -14.80 -10.98 30.55
C CYS A 166 -15.97 -11.95 30.30
N ASP A 167 -15.72 -13.25 30.11
CA ASP A 167 -16.78 -14.25 29.95
C ASP A 167 -17.60 -14.44 31.24
N ARG A 168 -17.00 -14.28 32.43
CA ARG A 168 -17.68 -14.30 33.73
C ARG A 168 -18.54 -13.05 33.89
N LEU A 169 -17.97 -11.86 33.70
CA LEU A 169 -18.68 -10.59 33.77
C LEU A 169 -19.88 -10.54 32.82
N ARG A 170 -19.74 -11.11 31.61
CA ARG A 170 -20.86 -11.24 30.67
C ARG A 170 -21.95 -12.16 31.19
N ARG A 171 -21.60 -13.30 31.76
CA ARG A 171 -22.60 -14.24 32.37
C ARG A 171 -23.34 -13.61 33.53
N GLN A 172 -22.69 -12.75 34.28
CA GLN A 172 -23.29 -11.97 35.37
C GLN A 172 -24.12 -10.78 34.87
N GLY A 173 -24.14 -10.49 33.55
CA GLY A 173 -24.84 -9.36 32.98
C GLY A 173 -24.19 -8.00 33.26
N LEU A 174 -22.94 -7.97 33.77
CA LEU A 174 -22.23 -6.72 34.12
C LEU A 174 -21.58 -6.05 32.92
N ILE A 175 -21.26 -6.82 31.89
CA ILE A 175 -20.80 -6.31 30.59
C ILE A 175 -21.59 -6.96 29.46
N LEU A 176 -21.68 -6.25 28.35
CA LEU A 176 -22.19 -6.79 27.09
C LEU A 176 -21.15 -6.62 25.99
N TRP A 177 -21.19 -7.51 25.00
CA TRP A 177 -20.37 -7.41 23.80
C TRP A 177 -21.23 -6.82 22.67
N GLU A 178 -20.83 -5.66 22.18
CA GLU A 178 -21.42 -5.03 21.01
C GLU A 178 -20.45 -5.11 19.83
N ASP A 179 -21.00 -5.28 18.63
CA ASP A 179 -20.22 -5.11 17.42
C ASP A 179 -20.06 -3.59 17.17
N GLY A 180 -18.91 -3.06 17.56
CA GLY A 180 -18.54 -1.67 17.37
C GLY A 180 -17.59 -1.52 16.19
N LEU A 181 -17.71 -0.41 15.48
CA LEU A 181 -16.76 -0.03 14.45
C LEU A 181 -15.61 0.74 15.09
N ARG A 182 -14.42 0.22 14.86
CA ARG A 182 -13.21 0.99 15.12
C ARG A 182 -12.79 1.64 13.81
N GLY A 183 -12.75 2.94 13.77
CA GLY A 183 -12.29 3.73 12.62
C GLY A 183 -10.90 3.32 12.12
N PRO A 184 -10.47 3.83 10.98
CA PRO A 184 -9.19 3.52 10.38
C PRO A 184 -8.04 3.65 11.39
N GLN A 185 -7.18 2.63 11.46
CA GLN A 185 -6.02 2.65 12.37
C GLN A 185 -4.83 3.43 11.79
N ALA A 186 -4.83 3.62 10.47
CA ALA A 186 -3.85 4.39 9.74
C ALA A 186 -4.45 5.77 9.43
N ALA A 187 -4.42 6.68 10.39
CA ALA A 187 -4.80 8.06 10.17
C ALA A 187 -3.69 8.84 9.43
N PRO A 188 -4.06 9.86 8.63
CA PRO A 188 -3.08 10.78 8.07
C PRO A 188 -2.28 11.45 9.19
N ARG A 189 -1.00 11.60 8.97
CA ARG A 189 -0.16 12.39 9.87
C ARG A 189 -0.41 13.85 9.56
N ARG A 190 -1.03 14.58 10.49
CA ARG A 190 -1.22 16.01 10.36
C ARG A 190 -0.19 16.74 11.19
N LEU A 191 0.54 17.65 10.54
CA LEU A 191 1.50 18.51 11.19
C LEU A 191 1.11 19.97 10.96
N ARG A 192 1.50 20.83 11.89
CA ARG A 192 1.30 22.28 11.76
C ARG A 192 2.39 22.81 10.85
N VAL A 193 1.98 23.40 9.73
CA VAL A 193 2.85 24.03 8.74
C VAL A 193 2.68 25.53 8.83
N VAL A 194 3.77 26.26 8.84
CA VAL A 194 3.81 27.72 8.79
C VAL A 194 4.17 28.16 7.38
N ARG A 195 3.36 29.02 6.81
CA ARG A 195 3.53 29.55 5.45
C ARG A 195 3.54 31.07 5.50
N ALA A 196 4.49 31.72 4.82
CA ALA A 196 4.46 33.14 4.61
C ALA A 196 3.32 33.53 3.67
N LEU A 197 2.58 34.57 3.99
CA LEU A 197 1.53 35.18 3.15
C LEU A 197 2.08 36.37 2.36
N VAL A 198 3.29 36.79 2.61
CA VAL A 198 3.95 37.92 1.99
C VAL A 198 5.02 37.42 1.01
N PRO A 199 5.12 37.97 -0.21
CA PRO A 199 6.20 37.59 -1.14
C PRO A 199 7.58 37.86 -0.53
N PRO A 200 8.59 37.01 -0.85
CA PRO A 200 9.96 37.30 -0.44
C PRO A 200 10.43 38.68 -0.94
N GLY A 201 11.10 39.45 -0.08
CA GLY A 201 11.67 40.74 -0.46
C GLY A 201 10.73 41.96 -0.38
N ARG A 202 9.46 41.80 0.05
CA ARG A 202 8.60 42.94 0.31
C ARG A 202 9.02 43.58 1.66
N GLU A 203 9.41 44.85 1.63
CA GLU A 203 9.65 45.63 2.85
C GLU A 203 8.33 45.75 3.62
N VAL A 204 8.23 45.05 4.73
CA VAL A 204 7.18 45.27 5.72
C VAL A 204 7.75 46.25 6.74
N ALA A 205 7.25 47.47 6.73
CA ALA A 205 7.68 48.49 7.65
C ALA A 205 7.48 48.01 9.11
N GLU A 206 8.48 48.20 9.96
CA GLU A 206 8.42 47.96 11.42
C GLU A 206 8.46 46.49 11.91
N LEU A 207 9.03 45.53 11.16
CA LEU A 207 9.28 44.20 11.70
C LEU A 207 10.37 44.20 12.76
N LYS A 208 10.10 43.53 13.89
CA LYS A 208 11.15 43.26 14.89
C LYS A 208 12.15 42.24 14.32
N PRO A 209 13.43 42.24 14.78
CA PRO A 209 14.47 41.33 14.27
C PRO A 209 14.04 39.86 14.21
N ARG A 210 13.31 39.38 15.24
CA ARG A 210 12.80 38.01 15.29
C ARG A 210 11.69 37.70 14.31
N GLU A 211 10.83 38.67 13.99
CA GLU A 211 9.79 38.53 12.99
C GLU A 211 10.37 38.41 11.59
N ARG A 212 11.41 39.20 11.31
CA ARG A 212 12.18 39.16 10.07
C ARG A 212 12.88 37.81 9.92
N GLU A 213 13.59 37.36 10.94
CA GLU A 213 14.26 36.04 10.95
C GLU A 213 13.32 34.89 10.61
N ILE A 214 12.09 34.88 11.16
CA ILE A 214 11.09 33.84 10.86
C ILE A 214 10.61 33.95 9.40
N LEU A 215 10.35 35.16 8.89
CA LEU A 215 9.92 35.36 7.51
C LEU A 215 11.02 35.01 6.52
N ASP A 216 12.28 35.30 6.81
CA ASP A 216 13.43 34.92 5.99
C ASP A 216 13.57 33.40 5.91
N GLN A 217 13.35 32.68 7.03
CA GLN A 217 13.32 31.22 7.03
C GLN A 217 12.16 30.64 6.22
N LEU A 218 11.07 31.36 6.08
CA LEU A 218 9.90 30.97 5.30
C LEU A 218 9.98 31.44 3.83
N ALA A 219 10.96 32.24 3.46
CA ALA A 219 11.16 32.74 2.11
C ALA A 219 11.43 31.61 1.08
N ALA A 220 12.09 30.53 1.54
CA ALA A 220 12.36 29.33 0.74
C ALA A 220 11.13 28.41 0.60
N GLY A 221 10.02 28.70 1.30
CA GLY A 221 8.80 27.90 1.27
C GLY A 221 8.21 27.59 2.65
N PRO A 222 7.09 26.85 2.68
CA PRO A 222 6.44 26.46 3.93
C PRO A 222 7.35 25.57 4.81
N ARG A 223 7.31 25.75 6.13
CA ARG A 223 8.07 24.94 7.09
C ARG A 223 7.20 24.34 8.17
N LEU A 224 7.62 23.20 8.70
CA LEU A 224 6.95 22.60 9.85
C LEU A 224 7.20 23.44 11.11
N LEU A 225 6.15 23.68 11.87
CA LEU A 225 6.24 24.47 13.11
C LEU A 225 7.29 23.92 14.07
N ARG A 226 7.38 22.59 14.22
CA ARG A 226 8.36 21.91 15.06
C ARG A 226 9.82 22.15 14.64
N ASP A 227 10.07 22.31 13.34
CA ASP A 227 11.43 22.52 12.81
C ASP A 227 11.91 23.95 13.10
N LEU A 228 10.96 24.89 13.28
CA LEU A 228 11.19 26.25 13.72
C LEU A 228 11.35 26.35 15.26
N GLU A 229 10.69 25.46 16.03
CA GLU A 229 10.74 25.45 17.50
C GLU A 229 12.17 25.25 18.05
N GLY A 230 13.00 24.47 17.34
CA GLY A 230 14.40 24.26 17.71
C GLY A 230 15.34 25.45 17.42
N GLN A 231 14.89 26.40 16.59
CA GLN A 231 15.73 27.48 16.06
C GLN A 231 15.39 28.87 16.66
N VAL A 232 14.14 29.09 17.07
CA VAL A 232 13.64 30.40 17.54
C VAL A 232 13.09 30.32 18.95
N LYS A 233 13.69 31.03 19.88
CA LYS A 233 13.18 31.15 21.26
C LYS A 233 11.80 31.85 21.27
N ASN A 234 10.87 31.29 22.08
CA ASN A 234 9.47 31.79 22.19
C ASN A 234 8.71 31.84 20.88
N LEU A 235 8.93 30.87 19.98
CA LEU A 235 8.34 30.79 18.65
C LEU A 235 6.81 30.96 18.69
N ALA A 236 6.11 30.31 19.64
CA ALA A 236 4.65 30.38 19.75
C ALA A 236 4.11 31.81 19.93
N TYR A 237 4.83 32.68 20.62
CA TYR A 237 4.49 34.10 20.77
C TYR A 237 4.66 34.82 19.43
N TRP A 238 5.81 34.65 18.76
CA TRP A 238 6.09 35.32 17.50
C TRP A 238 5.17 34.87 16.37
N ILE A 239 4.87 33.59 16.29
CA ILE A 239 3.93 33.05 15.29
C ILE A 239 2.52 33.63 15.50
N ARG A 240 2.01 33.70 16.76
CA ARG A 240 0.71 34.32 17.03
C ARG A 240 0.68 35.80 16.58
N LYS A 241 1.75 36.53 16.80
CA LYS A 241 1.85 37.91 16.39
C LYS A 241 1.90 38.06 14.87
N LEU A 242 2.71 37.27 14.18
CA LEU A 242 2.77 37.25 12.71
C LEU A 242 1.43 36.83 12.07
N VAL A 243 0.69 35.91 12.69
CA VAL A 243 -0.67 35.54 12.26
C VAL A 243 -1.64 36.71 12.45
N ALA A 244 -1.59 37.42 13.59
CA ALA A 244 -2.43 38.61 13.85
C ALA A 244 -2.16 39.71 12.83
N HIS A 245 -0.91 39.88 12.39
CA HIS A 245 -0.54 40.84 11.33
C HIS A 245 -0.75 40.31 9.91
N ARG A 246 -1.34 39.11 9.74
CA ARG A 246 -1.57 38.44 8.43
C ARG A 246 -0.30 38.25 7.60
N LEU A 247 0.85 38.10 8.23
CA LEU A 247 2.13 37.87 7.58
C LEU A 247 2.42 36.40 7.38
N VAL A 248 1.88 35.54 8.25
CA VAL A 248 1.98 34.09 8.15
C VAL A 248 0.64 33.41 8.40
N GLN A 249 0.47 32.23 7.85
CA GLN A 249 -0.63 31.33 8.12
C GLN A 249 -0.10 30.03 8.75
N VAL A 250 -0.81 29.54 9.77
CA VAL A 250 -0.54 28.22 10.34
C VAL A 250 -1.68 27.30 9.96
N ALA A 251 -1.40 26.33 9.14
CA ALA A 251 -2.37 25.31 8.71
C ALA A 251 -2.00 23.93 9.27
N SER A 252 -3.01 23.09 9.47
CA SER A 252 -2.81 21.67 9.77
C SER A 252 -2.81 20.92 8.45
N GLU A 253 -1.64 20.59 7.93
CA GLU A 253 -1.48 19.92 6.65
C GLU A 253 -1.16 18.44 6.84
N GLU A 254 -1.64 17.61 5.89
CA GLU A 254 -1.30 16.20 5.82
C GLU A 254 0.15 16.07 5.33
N VAL A 255 0.98 15.40 6.12
CA VAL A 255 2.39 15.19 5.80
C VAL A 255 2.62 13.69 5.69
N TYR A 256 3.10 13.27 4.53
CA TYR A 256 3.44 11.87 4.31
C TYR A 256 4.67 11.44 5.12
N ARG A 257 4.62 10.19 5.59
CA ARG A 257 5.79 9.51 6.14
C ARG A 257 6.62 9.04 4.95
N ASP A 258 7.88 9.44 4.89
CA ASP A 258 8.81 8.87 3.91
C ASP A 258 9.50 7.66 4.55
N PRO A 259 9.22 6.44 4.09
CA PRO A 259 9.78 5.23 4.69
C PRO A 259 11.27 5.05 4.43
N ALA A 260 11.80 5.67 3.37
CA ALA A 260 13.19 5.49 2.95
C ALA A 260 14.09 6.68 3.27
N GLY A 261 13.51 7.82 3.70
CA GLY A 261 14.27 9.05 3.92
C GLY A 261 14.81 9.69 2.64
N PRO A 262 15.65 10.72 2.75
CA PRO A 262 16.22 11.37 1.58
C PRO A 262 17.13 10.40 0.81
N PRO A 263 17.18 10.49 -0.53
CA PRO A 263 18.04 9.65 -1.35
C PRO A 263 19.52 9.86 -0.99
N ILE A 264 20.23 8.78 -0.74
CA ILE A 264 21.64 8.79 -0.29
C ILE A 264 22.61 8.95 -1.46
N ILE A 265 22.12 8.89 -2.71
CA ILE A 265 22.99 8.81 -3.90
C ILE A 265 22.85 10.09 -4.74
N GLU A 266 23.99 10.70 -5.07
CA GLU A 266 24.06 11.79 -6.03
C GLU A 266 23.55 11.36 -7.42
N ALA A 267 22.91 12.27 -8.15
CA ALA A 267 22.40 12.03 -9.49
C ALA A 267 23.55 11.74 -10.46
N GLY A 268 23.84 10.47 -10.70
CA GLY A 268 24.75 10.04 -11.76
C GLY A 268 24.07 10.08 -13.13
N SER A 269 24.86 10.29 -14.20
CA SER A 269 24.36 10.17 -15.56
C SER A 269 23.90 8.72 -15.83
N ALA A 270 22.80 8.57 -16.59
CA ALA A 270 22.36 7.25 -17.01
C ALA A 270 23.45 6.56 -17.84
N PRO A 271 23.73 5.28 -17.58
CA PRO A 271 24.68 4.54 -18.38
C PRO A 271 24.20 4.44 -19.85
N ARG A 272 25.14 4.35 -20.78
CA ARG A 272 24.79 4.07 -22.18
C ARG A 272 24.25 2.67 -22.31
N LEU A 273 23.13 2.53 -23.00
CA LEU A 273 22.54 1.24 -23.30
C LEU A 273 23.36 0.48 -24.35
N THR A 274 23.39 -0.83 -24.27
CA THR A 274 23.93 -1.67 -25.36
C THR A 274 22.94 -1.71 -26.52
N PRO A 275 23.38 -2.10 -27.75
CA PRO A 275 22.48 -2.21 -28.90
C PRO A 275 21.26 -3.12 -28.65
N GLU A 276 21.46 -4.21 -27.91
CA GLU A 276 20.38 -5.14 -27.55
C GLU A 276 19.40 -4.50 -26.57
N GLN A 277 19.91 -3.76 -25.57
CA GLN A 277 19.07 -3.00 -24.64
C GLN A 277 18.29 -1.90 -25.36
N GLU A 278 18.93 -1.16 -26.28
CA GLU A 278 18.26 -0.17 -27.11
C GLU A 278 17.14 -0.78 -27.96
N GLY A 279 17.41 -1.95 -28.57
CA GLY A 279 16.41 -2.72 -29.30
C GLY A 279 15.21 -3.11 -28.45
N ALA A 280 15.46 -3.58 -27.23
CA ALA A 280 14.41 -3.94 -26.28
C ALA A 280 13.59 -2.70 -25.84
N VAL A 281 14.25 -1.61 -25.49
CA VAL A 281 13.60 -0.34 -25.11
C VAL A 281 12.76 0.20 -26.25
N ARG A 282 13.27 0.16 -27.49
CA ARG A 282 12.54 0.59 -28.69
C ARG A 282 11.25 -0.18 -28.88
N ALA A 283 11.31 -1.51 -28.83
CA ALA A 283 10.14 -2.38 -29.00
C ALA A 283 9.05 -2.11 -27.93
N VAL A 284 9.46 -1.94 -26.67
CA VAL A 284 8.54 -1.59 -25.57
C VAL A 284 7.98 -0.18 -25.75
N SER A 285 8.81 0.78 -26.19
CA SER A 285 8.41 2.18 -26.41
C SER A 285 7.41 2.34 -27.56
N GLU A 286 7.54 1.57 -28.62
CA GLU A 286 6.57 1.51 -29.72
C GLU A 286 5.22 1.05 -29.18
N ALA A 287 5.17 -0.07 -28.46
CA ALA A 287 3.94 -0.57 -27.85
C ALA A 287 3.31 0.41 -26.83
N LEU A 288 4.13 1.13 -26.07
CA LEU A 288 3.65 2.19 -25.17
C LEU A 288 2.99 3.35 -25.93
N ARG A 289 3.53 3.75 -27.08
CA ARG A 289 2.94 4.81 -27.94
C ARG A 289 1.64 4.37 -28.59
N ASP A 290 1.58 3.12 -29.04
CA ASP A 290 0.37 2.54 -29.64
C ASP A 290 -0.81 2.50 -28.66
N GLY A 291 -0.52 2.42 -27.35
CA GLY A 291 -1.55 2.48 -26.32
C GLY A 291 -2.46 1.25 -26.23
N VAL A 292 -2.04 0.14 -26.81
CA VAL A 292 -2.76 -1.14 -26.76
C VAL A 292 -2.00 -2.15 -25.93
N PHE A 293 -2.73 -3.09 -25.36
CA PHE A 293 -2.13 -4.19 -24.59
C PHE A 293 -1.06 -4.91 -25.41
N SER A 294 0.12 -5.01 -24.84
CA SER A 294 1.23 -5.81 -25.39
C SER A 294 1.99 -6.50 -24.26
N SER A 295 2.47 -7.70 -24.53
CA SER A 295 3.20 -8.50 -23.55
C SER A 295 4.55 -8.93 -24.08
N PHE A 296 5.59 -8.70 -23.26
CA PHE A 296 6.99 -8.99 -23.58
C PHE A 296 7.61 -9.90 -22.55
N LEU A 297 8.46 -10.82 -23.02
CA LEU A 297 9.37 -11.60 -22.17
C LEU A 297 10.81 -11.15 -22.48
N LEU A 298 11.46 -10.47 -21.54
CA LEU A 298 12.85 -10.05 -21.61
C LEU A 298 13.72 -11.15 -20.98
N HIS A 299 14.24 -12.02 -21.84
CA HIS A 299 15.17 -13.08 -21.44
C HIS A 299 16.60 -12.52 -21.52
N GLY A 300 17.21 -12.27 -20.37
CA GLY A 300 18.57 -11.74 -20.31
C GLY A 300 19.40 -12.42 -19.22
N VAL A 301 20.61 -12.80 -19.55
CA VAL A 301 21.54 -13.40 -18.59
C VAL A 301 21.75 -12.51 -17.36
N THR A 302 22.18 -13.10 -16.25
CA THR A 302 22.52 -12.33 -15.05
C THR A 302 23.63 -11.33 -15.37
N GLY A 303 23.43 -10.04 -15.03
CA GLY A 303 24.37 -8.97 -15.38
C GLY A 303 24.22 -8.41 -16.79
N SER A 304 23.16 -8.77 -17.54
CA SER A 304 22.86 -8.20 -18.86
C SER A 304 22.23 -6.78 -18.81
N GLY A 305 21.94 -6.26 -17.60
CA GLY A 305 21.38 -4.93 -17.42
C GLY A 305 19.89 -4.84 -17.69
N LYS A 306 19.10 -5.88 -17.42
CA LYS A 306 17.63 -5.84 -17.50
C LYS A 306 17.03 -4.62 -16.79
N THR A 307 17.61 -4.25 -15.64
CA THR A 307 17.16 -3.11 -14.84
C THR A 307 17.24 -1.77 -15.61
N GLU A 308 18.29 -1.58 -16.45
CA GLU A 308 18.40 -0.37 -17.27
C GLU A 308 17.29 -0.31 -18.32
N VAL A 309 16.91 -1.47 -18.89
CA VAL A 309 15.74 -1.53 -19.80
C VAL A 309 14.46 -1.14 -19.08
N TYR A 310 14.26 -1.57 -17.83
CA TYR A 310 13.09 -1.19 -17.01
C TYR A 310 13.07 0.31 -16.72
N LEU A 311 14.22 0.88 -16.33
CA LEU A 311 14.34 2.32 -16.06
C LEU A 311 14.08 3.14 -17.32
N ALA A 312 14.65 2.75 -18.47
CA ALA A 312 14.43 3.45 -19.72
C ALA A 312 12.97 3.35 -20.20
N ALA A 313 12.37 2.16 -20.14
CA ALA A 313 10.94 1.99 -20.48
C ALA A 313 10.01 2.77 -19.54
N THR A 314 10.36 2.84 -18.24
CA THR A 314 9.63 3.65 -17.26
C THR A 314 9.70 5.14 -17.60
N ALA A 315 10.87 5.65 -18.01
CA ALA A 315 11.02 7.04 -18.42
C ALA A 315 10.10 7.35 -19.61
N VAL A 316 10.08 6.50 -20.63
CA VAL A 316 9.18 6.66 -21.78
C VAL A 316 7.70 6.65 -21.37
N ALA A 317 7.31 5.74 -20.48
CA ALA A 317 5.92 5.71 -19.98
C ALA A 317 5.54 7.03 -19.28
N LEU A 318 6.45 7.58 -18.47
CA LEU A 318 6.24 8.87 -17.78
C LEU A 318 6.17 10.06 -18.75
N ASP A 319 6.99 10.07 -19.78
CA ASP A 319 6.99 11.12 -20.81
C ASP A 319 5.66 11.11 -21.61
N LEU A 320 5.03 9.94 -21.74
CA LEU A 320 3.70 9.78 -22.32
C LEU A 320 2.56 10.09 -21.31
N GLY A 321 2.90 10.61 -20.10
CA GLY A 321 1.93 10.91 -19.06
C GLY A 321 1.28 9.67 -18.42
N ARG A 322 1.88 8.50 -18.60
CA ARG A 322 1.40 7.23 -18.04
C ARG A 322 2.15 6.85 -16.76
N GLN A 323 1.60 5.93 -16.01
CA GLN A 323 2.14 5.45 -14.75
C GLN A 323 2.75 4.06 -14.92
N THR A 324 3.73 3.74 -14.07
CA THR A 324 4.47 2.47 -14.13
C THR A 324 4.36 1.72 -12.80
N LEU A 325 4.11 0.42 -12.89
CA LEU A 325 4.20 -0.52 -11.77
C LEU A 325 5.38 -1.45 -12.00
N VAL A 326 6.28 -1.55 -11.04
CA VAL A 326 7.41 -2.47 -11.04
C VAL A 326 7.25 -3.47 -9.90
N LEU A 327 7.04 -4.73 -10.27
CA LEU A 327 6.96 -5.84 -9.33
C LEU A 327 8.31 -6.53 -9.24
N VAL A 328 8.77 -6.75 -8.02
CA VAL A 328 10.01 -7.46 -7.72
C VAL A 328 9.77 -8.52 -6.64
N PRO A 329 10.52 -9.63 -6.62
CA PRO A 329 10.50 -10.55 -5.48
C PRO A 329 10.84 -9.82 -4.18
N GLU A 330 10.21 -10.21 -3.07
CA GLU A 330 10.39 -9.50 -1.79
C GLU A 330 11.85 -9.46 -1.34
N ILE A 331 12.60 -10.54 -1.62
CA ILE A 331 14.05 -10.64 -1.36
C ILE A 331 14.90 -9.78 -2.31
N ALA A 332 14.40 -9.44 -3.50
CA ALA A 332 15.08 -8.60 -4.48
C ALA A 332 14.78 -7.10 -4.28
N LEU A 333 13.79 -6.75 -3.47
CA LEU A 333 13.49 -5.36 -3.10
C LEU A 333 14.56 -4.86 -2.12
N THR A 334 15.76 -4.66 -2.66
CA THR A 334 16.92 -4.20 -1.92
C THR A 334 16.99 -2.68 -1.89
N ALA A 335 17.67 -2.13 -0.88
CA ALA A 335 17.95 -0.69 -0.80
C ALA A 335 18.65 -0.16 -2.09
N ARG A 336 19.42 -1.02 -2.77
CA ARG A 336 20.08 -0.66 -4.03
C ARG A 336 19.10 -0.44 -5.17
N LEU A 337 18.12 -1.32 -5.36
CA LEU A 337 17.13 -1.19 -6.44
C LEU A 337 16.23 0.03 -6.18
N GLU A 338 15.80 0.22 -4.95
CA GLU A 338 15.06 1.40 -4.53
C GLU A 338 15.86 2.68 -4.80
N ALA A 339 17.14 2.71 -4.41
CA ALA A 339 18.03 3.84 -4.65
C ALA A 339 18.16 4.16 -6.16
N LEU A 340 18.29 3.16 -7.03
CA LEU A 340 18.35 3.36 -8.49
C LEU A 340 17.08 4.01 -9.03
N PHE A 341 15.90 3.54 -8.62
CA PHE A 341 14.64 4.14 -9.05
C PHE A 341 14.46 5.56 -8.48
N ARG A 342 14.79 5.80 -7.20
CA ARG A 342 14.73 7.12 -6.59
C ARG A 342 15.76 8.09 -7.21
N GLN A 343 16.95 7.63 -7.53
CA GLN A 343 17.97 8.43 -8.23
C GLN A 343 17.44 8.90 -9.60
N ARG A 344 16.77 8.00 -10.35
CA ARG A 344 16.28 8.31 -11.70
C ARG A 344 15.00 9.15 -11.71
N PHE A 345 14.08 8.89 -10.78
CA PHE A 345 12.73 9.45 -10.79
C PHE A 345 12.40 10.31 -9.56
N GLN A 346 13.35 10.44 -8.62
CA GLN A 346 13.26 11.28 -7.42
C GLN A 346 12.01 11.00 -6.56
N SER A 347 11.30 12.05 -6.13
CA SER A 347 10.09 11.95 -5.30
C SER A 347 8.88 11.32 -6.02
N ARG A 348 9.00 11.03 -7.32
CA ARG A 348 7.94 10.40 -8.13
C ARG A 348 7.80 8.89 -7.91
N VAL A 349 8.61 8.30 -7.02
CA VAL A 349 8.58 6.87 -6.70
C VAL A 349 7.86 6.63 -5.39
N ALA A 350 6.93 5.69 -5.38
CA ALA A 350 6.32 5.12 -4.18
C ALA A 350 6.80 3.68 -3.98
N ILE A 351 7.01 3.29 -2.72
CA ILE A 351 7.47 1.94 -2.37
C ILE A 351 6.35 1.20 -1.63
N LEU A 352 6.05 -0.03 -2.06
CA LEU A 352 5.03 -0.87 -1.43
C LEU A 352 5.56 -2.27 -1.12
N HIS A 353 5.79 -2.56 0.17
CA HIS A 353 6.21 -3.89 0.63
C HIS A 353 5.64 -4.23 2.03
N SER A 354 5.82 -5.47 2.46
CA SER A 354 5.28 -5.99 3.73
C SER A 354 5.89 -5.33 4.96
N GLY A 355 7.15 -4.86 4.89
CA GLY A 355 7.88 -4.20 5.98
C GLY A 355 7.40 -2.80 6.33
N LEU A 356 6.60 -2.15 5.47
CA LEU A 356 6.06 -0.82 5.76
C LEU A 356 5.09 -0.84 6.94
N GLY A 357 5.19 0.14 7.82
CA GLY A 357 4.19 0.42 8.84
C GLY A 357 2.81 0.76 8.21
N ARG A 358 1.74 0.57 8.97
CA ARG A 358 0.37 0.83 8.46
C ARG A 358 0.18 2.26 7.97
N GLY A 359 0.76 3.23 8.69
CA GLY A 359 0.69 4.64 8.32
C GLY A 359 1.44 4.96 7.03
N GLU A 360 2.66 4.43 6.90
CA GLU A 360 3.50 4.60 5.70
C GLU A 360 2.83 3.99 4.48
N ARG A 361 2.29 2.77 4.59
CA ARG A 361 1.59 2.09 3.51
C ARG A 361 0.34 2.86 3.06
N ARG A 362 -0.40 3.46 4.01
CA ARG A 362 -1.52 4.35 3.69
C ARG A 362 -1.03 5.60 2.95
N ASP A 363 0.01 6.22 3.45
CA ASP A 363 0.53 7.46 2.90
C ASP A 363 1.05 7.24 1.47
N GLU A 364 1.81 6.17 1.23
CA GLU A 364 2.23 5.78 -0.14
C GLU A 364 1.03 5.47 -1.04
N TRP A 365 0.02 4.75 -0.53
CA TRP A 365 -1.21 4.49 -1.26
C TRP A 365 -1.91 5.77 -1.71
N MET A 366 -2.03 6.77 -0.83
CA MET A 366 -2.67 8.04 -1.15
C MET A 366 -1.85 8.88 -2.12
N ARG A 367 -0.51 8.87 -2.01
CA ARG A 367 0.39 9.51 -3.00
C ARG A 367 0.19 8.92 -4.40
N ILE A 368 0.13 7.60 -4.50
CA ILE A 368 -0.14 6.92 -5.77
C ILE A 368 -1.53 7.29 -6.30
N ARG A 369 -2.54 7.24 -5.44
CA ARG A 369 -3.94 7.52 -5.79
C ARG A 369 -4.14 8.95 -6.29
N ARG A 370 -3.44 9.92 -5.72
CA ARG A 370 -3.45 11.34 -6.12
C ARG A 370 -2.57 11.62 -7.34
N GLY A 371 -1.84 10.63 -7.85
CA GLY A 371 -0.93 10.77 -8.99
C GLY A 371 0.40 11.45 -8.65
N GLU A 372 0.69 11.69 -7.38
CA GLU A 372 1.93 12.31 -6.91
C GLU A 372 3.14 11.39 -7.06
N ALA A 373 2.92 10.08 -7.04
CA ALA A 373 3.92 9.05 -7.26
C ALA A 373 3.51 8.15 -8.45
N PRO A 374 3.84 8.54 -9.68
CA PRO A 374 3.48 7.80 -10.89
C PRO A 374 4.29 6.53 -11.12
N VAL A 375 5.38 6.30 -10.38
CA VAL A 375 6.17 5.06 -10.40
C VAL A 375 5.97 4.33 -9.08
N VAL A 376 5.53 3.09 -9.15
CA VAL A 376 5.37 2.23 -7.98
C VAL A 376 6.34 1.07 -8.08
N LEU A 377 7.20 0.94 -7.09
CA LEU A 377 8.10 -0.20 -6.91
C LEU A 377 7.61 -1.01 -5.71
N GLY A 378 7.46 -2.32 -5.87
CA GLY A 378 7.03 -3.11 -4.74
C GLY A 378 7.00 -4.61 -4.96
N ALA A 379 6.76 -5.31 -3.85
CA ALA A 379 6.59 -6.76 -3.86
C ALA A 379 5.22 -7.16 -4.43
N ARG A 380 4.92 -8.44 -4.41
CA ARG A 380 3.69 -9.06 -4.91
C ARG A 380 2.42 -8.25 -4.68
N SER A 381 2.22 -7.71 -3.48
CA SER A 381 1.00 -6.95 -3.14
C SER A 381 0.89 -5.59 -3.83
N ALA A 382 1.98 -5.06 -4.40
CA ALA A 382 1.94 -3.82 -5.16
C ALA A 382 1.11 -3.94 -6.45
N ILE A 383 0.76 -5.16 -6.88
CA ILE A 383 -0.17 -5.40 -7.99
C ILE A 383 -1.53 -4.70 -7.80
N PHE A 384 -1.91 -4.35 -6.58
CA PHE A 384 -3.15 -3.65 -6.25
C PHE A 384 -3.01 -2.12 -6.21
N ALA A 385 -1.81 -1.57 -6.41
CA ALA A 385 -1.56 -0.12 -6.31
C ALA A 385 -2.59 0.71 -7.11
N PRO A 386 -3.10 1.82 -6.57
CA PRO A 386 -4.22 2.55 -7.17
C PRO A 386 -3.78 3.49 -8.31
N LEU A 387 -3.15 2.91 -9.33
CA LEU A 387 -2.68 3.60 -10.55
C LEU A 387 -3.85 3.77 -11.52
N GLU A 388 -4.23 5.02 -11.83
CA GLU A 388 -5.35 5.37 -12.71
C GLU A 388 -4.99 5.33 -14.20
N ARG A 389 -3.76 5.73 -14.53
CA ARG A 389 -3.25 5.84 -15.91
C ARG A 389 -2.11 4.86 -16.14
N LEU A 390 -2.32 3.62 -15.75
CA LEU A 390 -1.32 2.57 -15.88
C LEU A 390 -0.95 2.35 -17.36
N GLY A 391 0.35 2.49 -17.69
CA GLY A 391 0.86 2.27 -19.04
C GLY A 391 1.88 1.15 -19.11
N LEU A 392 2.62 0.90 -18.02
CA LEU A 392 3.66 -0.13 -18.00
C LEU A 392 3.58 -0.93 -16.70
N ILE A 393 3.63 -2.25 -16.82
CA ILE A 393 3.89 -3.16 -15.71
C ILE A 393 5.19 -3.90 -16.00
N VAL A 394 6.16 -3.77 -15.11
CA VAL A 394 7.38 -4.58 -15.12
C VAL A 394 7.24 -5.68 -14.07
N VAL A 395 7.60 -6.91 -14.41
CA VAL A 395 7.70 -8.03 -13.49
C VAL A 395 9.12 -8.59 -13.56
N ASP A 396 9.94 -8.21 -12.60
CA ASP A 396 11.33 -8.67 -12.54
C ASP A 396 11.40 -10.07 -11.93
N GLU A 397 12.35 -10.87 -12.39
CA GLU A 397 12.50 -12.30 -12.02
C GLU A 397 11.14 -13.03 -12.00
N GLU A 398 10.42 -12.98 -13.15
CA GLU A 398 9.02 -13.41 -13.29
C GLU A 398 8.76 -14.87 -12.88
N HIS A 399 9.83 -15.68 -12.86
CA HIS A 399 9.81 -17.09 -12.48
C HIS A 399 9.75 -17.31 -10.96
N ASP A 400 9.98 -16.27 -10.15
CA ASP A 400 10.11 -16.41 -8.71
C ASP A 400 8.79 -16.87 -8.05
N ALA A 401 8.90 -17.90 -7.19
CA ALA A 401 7.76 -18.51 -6.52
C ALA A 401 7.06 -17.54 -5.53
N SER A 402 7.76 -16.50 -5.05
CA SER A 402 7.20 -15.52 -4.11
C SER A 402 6.06 -14.70 -4.71
N TYR A 403 5.90 -14.70 -6.03
CA TYR A 403 4.74 -14.09 -6.69
C TYR A 403 3.42 -14.84 -6.45
N LYS A 404 3.47 -16.07 -5.95
CA LYS A 404 2.26 -16.81 -5.53
C LYS A 404 1.88 -16.47 -4.10
N GLU A 405 0.62 -16.03 -3.89
CA GLU A 405 0.05 -15.87 -2.55
C GLU A 405 -0.51 -17.20 -2.06
N GLU A 406 -0.07 -17.64 -0.89
CA GLU A 406 -0.47 -18.92 -0.29
C GLU A 406 -1.70 -18.80 0.63
N ARG A 407 -2.02 -17.58 1.09
CA ARG A 407 -3.05 -17.33 2.10
C ARG A 407 -4.16 -16.42 1.57
N GLY A 408 -5.40 -16.65 2.00
CA GLY A 408 -6.53 -15.82 1.63
C GLY A 408 -6.84 -15.86 0.13
N LEU A 409 -6.77 -14.75 -0.57
CA LEU A 409 -6.85 -14.68 -2.02
C LEU A 409 -5.55 -15.24 -2.63
N ARG A 410 -5.60 -16.49 -3.08
CA ARG A 410 -4.42 -17.24 -3.58
C ARG A 410 -4.07 -16.85 -5.03
N TYR A 411 -3.84 -15.58 -5.30
CA TYR A 411 -3.49 -15.09 -6.63
C TYR A 411 -2.00 -15.29 -6.96
N HIS A 412 -1.68 -15.26 -8.24
CA HIS A 412 -0.33 -15.19 -8.75
C HIS A 412 -0.09 -13.79 -9.34
N ALA A 413 0.85 -13.01 -8.79
CA ALA A 413 1.00 -11.61 -9.18
C ALA A 413 1.46 -11.42 -10.61
N ARG A 414 2.30 -12.31 -11.18
CA ARG A 414 2.68 -12.30 -12.59
C ARG A 414 1.44 -12.43 -13.50
N ASP A 415 0.59 -13.41 -13.24
CA ASP A 415 -0.59 -13.65 -14.06
C ASP A 415 -1.61 -12.52 -13.91
N ALA A 416 -1.74 -12.01 -12.68
CA ALA A 416 -2.52 -10.83 -12.37
C ALA A 416 -1.99 -9.58 -13.07
N ALA A 417 -0.66 -9.44 -13.23
CA ALA A 417 -0.02 -8.34 -13.96
C ALA A 417 -0.37 -8.36 -15.45
N VAL A 418 -0.28 -9.53 -16.09
CA VAL A 418 -0.68 -9.70 -17.50
C VAL A 418 -2.14 -9.31 -17.70
N MET A 419 -3.01 -9.77 -16.80
CA MET A 419 -4.43 -9.48 -16.93
C MET A 419 -4.77 -8.02 -16.59
N ARG A 420 -4.12 -7.44 -15.59
CA ARG A 420 -4.28 -6.02 -15.27
C ARG A 420 -3.84 -5.15 -16.45
N ALA A 421 -2.69 -5.46 -17.07
CA ALA A 421 -2.24 -4.78 -18.28
C ALA A 421 -3.26 -4.90 -19.42
N LYS A 422 -3.82 -6.10 -19.64
CA LYS A 422 -4.85 -6.33 -20.66
C LYS A 422 -6.11 -5.49 -20.41
N LEU A 423 -6.58 -5.42 -19.17
CA LEU A 423 -7.78 -4.65 -18.80
C LEU A 423 -7.58 -3.13 -18.90
N THR A 424 -6.35 -2.64 -18.80
CA THR A 424 -6.03 -1.21 -18.85
C THR A 424 -5.41 -0.75 -20.17
N GLY A 425 -5.21 -1.66 -21.14
CA GLY A 425 -4.49 -1.33 -22.39
C GLY A 425 -3.02 -1.02 -22.16
N ALA A 426 -2.42 -1.53 -21.07
CA ALA A 426 -1.02 -1.27 -20.73
C ALA A 426 -0.08 -2.32 -21.34
N VAL A 427 1.21 -2.00 -21.34
CA VAL A 427 2.28 -2.93 -21.68
C VAL A 427 2.74 -3.71 -20.45
N VAL A 428 2.96 -5.02 -20.59
CA VAL A 428 3.62 -5.83 -19.55
C VAL A 428 4.97 -6.33 -20.04
N LEU A 429 6.02 -6.07 -19.26
CA LEU A 429 7.40 -6.47 -19.52
C LEU A 429 7.85 -7.40 -18.39
N MET A 430 7.96 -8.69 -18.69
CA MET A 430 8.40 -9.73 -17.76
C MET A 430 9.88 -10.04 -18.01
N GLY A 431 10.71 -9.88 -16.99
CA GLY A 431 12.15 -10.11 -17.10
C GLY A 431 12.62 -11.30 -16.28
N SER A 432 13.54 -12.09 -16.85
CA SER A 432 14.16 -13.19 -16.14
C SER A 432 15.46 -13.63 -16.83
N ALA A 433 16.38 -14.16 -16.03
CA ALA A 433 17.53 -14.90 -16.55
C ALA A 433 17.17 -16.37 -16.83
N THR A 434 16.21 -16.90 -16.10
CA THR A 434 15.72 -18.29 -16.16
C THR A 434 14.20 -18.29 -16.24
N PRO A 435 13.61 -17.92 -17.39
CA PRO A 435 12.16 -17.77 -17.52
C PRO A 435 11.38 -19.02 -17.10
N ALA A 436 10.23 -18.84 -16.48
CA ALA A 436 9.31 -19.92 -16.21
C ALA A 436 8.93 -20.63 -17.51
N LEU A 437 8.83 -21.96 -17.50
CA LEU A 437 8.50 -22.76 -18.68
C LEU A 437 7.22 -22.28 -19.37
N SER A 438 6.21 -21.92 -18.60
CA SER A 438 4.95 -21.37 -19.11
C SER A 438 5.13 -20.03 -19.84
N SER A 439 5.95 -19.14 -19.31
CA SER A 439 6.23 -17.83 -19.93
C SER A 439 7.05 -18.01 -21.20
N PHE A 440 8.05 -18.88 -21.18
CA PHE A 440 8.88 -19.17 -22.34
C PHE A 440 8.07 -19.84 -23.45
N GLN A 441 7.20 -20.82 -23.12
CA GLN A 441 6.29 -21.46 -24.07
C GLN A 441 5.32 -20.44 -24.68
N ASN A 442 4.76 -19.51 -23.89
CA ASN A 442 3.92 -18.43 -24.40
C ASN A 442 4.69 -17.52 -25.37
N ALA A 443 5.98 -17.30 -25.14
CA ALA A 443 6.83 -16.53 -26.06
C ALA A 443 7.07 -17.29 -27.37
N LEU A 444 7.35 -18.60 -27.31
CA LEU A 444 7.49 -19.45 -28.50
C LEU A 444 6.20 -19.52 -29.34
N GLN A 445 5.05 -19.47 -28.68
CA GLN A 445 3.73 -19.45 -29.36
C GLN A 445 3.31 -18.07 -29.87
N GLY A 446 4.16 -17.05 -29.71
CA GLY A 446 3.86 -15.67 -30.13
C GLY A 446 2.84 -14.92 -29.27
N LYS A 447 2.43 -15.49 -28.10
CA LYS A 447 1.57 -14.79 -27.13
C LYS A 447 2.33 -13.68 -26.40
N PHE A 448 3.63 -13.89 -26.16
CA PHE A 448 4.55 -12.90 -25.63
C PHE A 448 5.61 -12.60 -26.70
N ARG A 449 5.95 -11.35 -26.87
CA ARG A 449 7.07 -10.95 -27.74
C ARG A 449 8.38 -11.18 -26.99
N LEU A 450 9.25 -12.08 -27.53
CA LEU A 450 10.55 -12.38 -26.92
C LEU A 450 11.57 -11.29 -27.22
N LEU A 451 12.19 -10.76 -26.18
CA LEU A 451 13.35 -9.86 -26.25
C LEU A 451 14.53 -10.54 -25.58
N GLN A 452 15.72 -10.45 -26.17
CA GLN A 452 16.89 -11.19 -25.68
C GLN A 452 18.05 -10.25 -25.36
N LEU A 453 18.70 -10.48 -24.22
CA LEU A 453 19.94 -9.83 -23.77
C LEU A 453 20.98 -10.93 -23.48
N PRO A 454 21.64 -11.47 -24.51
CA PRO A 454 22.47 -12.65 -24.36
C PRO A 454 23.84 -12.37 -23.73
N HIS A 455 24.27 -11.11 -23.64
CA HIS A 455 25.60 -10.74 -23.17
C HIS A 455 25.56 -10.02 -21.83
N ARG A 456 26.59 -10.24 -21.01
CA ARG A 456 26.86 -9.46 -19.81
C ARG A 456 27.48 -8.10 -20.15
N ILE A 457 27.13 -7.06 -19.39
CA ILE A 457 27.69 -5.71 -19.60
C ILE A 457 29.20 -5.70 -19.30
N ASP A 458 29.63 -6.38 -18.23
CA ASP A 458 31.02 -6.37 -17.75
C ASP A 458 31.94 -7.35 -18.47
N GLN A 459 31.42 -8.10 -19.45
CA GLN A 459 32.15 -9.11 -20.25
C GLN A 459 33.00 -10.10 -19.43
N ARG A 460 32.77 -10.21 -18.12
CA ARG A 460 33.49 -11.15 -17.27
C ARG A 460 33.19 -12.59 -17.71
N PRO A 461 34.22 -13.46 -17.80
CA PRO A 461 34.02 -14.85 -18.13
C PRO A 461 33.11 -15.52 -17.09
N LEU A 462 32.38 -16.54 -17.52
CA LEU A 462 31.64 -17.37 -16.60
C LEU A 462 32.62 -18.10 -15.68
N PRO A 463 32.24 -18.34 -14.41
CA PRO A 463 33.08 -19.17 -13.53
C PRO A 463 33.27 -20.56 -14.11
N GLY A 464 34.44 -21.12 -13.93
CA GLY A 464 34.70 -22.52 -14.27
C GLY A 464 33.80 -23.44 -13.45
N VAL A 465 33.09 -24.34 -14.12
CA VAL A 465 32.19 -25.30 -13.46
C VAL A 465 32.79 -26.68 -13.51
N ALA A 466 33.01 -27.32 -12.35
CA ALA A 466 33.40 -28.69 -12.22
C ALA A 466 32.23 -29.53 -11.67
N VAL A 467 31.83 -30.57 -12.39
CA VAL A 467 30.78 -31.49 -11.93
C VAL A 467 31.41 -32.63 -11.16
N ILE A 468 30.97 -32.84 -9.93
CA ILE A 468 31.48 -33.92 -9.04
C ILE A 468 30.37 -34.93 -8.85
N ASP A 469 30.62 -36.19 -9.26
CA ASP A 469 29.68 -37.29 -9.03
C ASP A 469 29.73 -37.73 -7.56
N MET A 470 28.76 -37.31 -6.78
CA MET A 470 28.66 -37.63 -5.35
C MET A 470 28.41 -39.13 -5.07
N ARG A 471 27.96 -39.91 -6.05
CA ARG A 471 27.80 -41.39 -5.90
C ARG A 471 29.10 -42.07 -5.73
N GLN A 472 30.18 -41.49 -6.23
CA GLN A 472 31.57 -42.03 -6.10
C GLN A 472 32.23 -41.57 -4.78
N GLN A 473 31.56 -40.76 -3.96
CA GLN A 473 32.08 -40.29 -2.69
C GLN A 473 31.61 -41.18 -1.53
N LYS A 474 32.38 -41.19 -0.42
CA LYS A 474 31.97 -41.95 0.77
C LYS A 474 30.58 -41.49 1.26
N SER A 475 29.72 -42.46 1.55
CA SER A 475 28.40 -42.25 2.10
C SER A 475 28.45 -41.35 3.32
N GLY A 476 27.55 -40.33 3.36
CA GLY A 476 27.40 -39.41 4.49
C GLY A 476 28.16 -38.08 4.41
N THR A 477 28.94 -37.82 3.37
CA THR A 477 29.60 -36.52 3.16
C THR A 477 28.72 -35.58 2.34
N VAL A 478 28.37 -34.43 2.91
CA VAL A 478 27.59 -33.36 2.21
C VAL A 478 28.52 -32.55 1.31
N ILE A 479 29.76 -32.34 1.71
CA ILE A 479 30.79 -31.58 0.97
C ILE A 479 31.82 -32.59 0.43
N SER A 480 31.98 -32.60 -0.90
CA SER A 480 32.99 -33.48 -1.53
C SER A 480 34.42 -33.05 -1.16
N PRO A 481 35.40 -33.99 -1.14
CA PRO A 481 36.81 -33.65 -0.92
C PRO A 481 37.34 -32.57 -1.89
N PRO A 482 37.06 -32.61 -3.21
CA PRO A 482 37.48 -31.55 -4.13
C PRO A 482 36.87 -30.18 -3.76
N LEU A 483 35.57 -30.13 -3.39
CA LEU A 483 34.95 -28.88 -2.96
C LEU A 483 35.58 -28.35 -1.67
N ARG A 484 35.87 -29.22 -0.71
CA ARG A 484 36.53 -28.82 0.55
C ARG A 484 37.92 -28.23 0.32
N HIS A 485 38.71 -28.84 -0.60
CA HIS A 485 40.01 -28.28 -1.00
C HIS A 485 39.86 -26.91 -1.64
N ALA A 486 38.98 -26.77 -2.62
CA ALA A 486 38.77 -25.52 -3.30
C ALA A 486 38.29 -24.40 -2.35
N LEU A 487 37.42 -24.71 -1.35
CA LEU A 487 37.04 -23.78 -0.30
C LEU A 487 38.23 -23.38 0.59
N ALA A 488 39.06 -24.33 1.00
CA ALA A 488 40.23 -24.05 1.82
C ALA A 488 41.27 -23.20 1.06
N ASP A 489 41.52 -23.48 -0.20
CA ASP A 489 42.42 -22.71 -1.05
C ASP A 489 41.91 -21.28 -1.27
N THR A 490 40.61 -21.13 -1.52
CA THR A 490 39.99 -19.79 -1.70
C THR A 490 40.05 -18.99 -0.43
N LEU A 491 39.76 -19.57 0.73
CA LEU A 491 39.83 -18.88 2.03
C LEU A 491 41.28 -18.52 2.43
N ALA A 492 42.27 -19.30 1.98
CA ALA A 492 43.68 -19.01 2.25
C ALA A 492 44.23 -17.92 1.31
N ALA A 493 43.63 -17.73 0.16
CA ALA A 493 44.00 -16.68 -0.81
C ALA A 493 43.40 -15.29 -0.51
N GLY A 494 42.48 -15.16 0.47
CA GLY A 494 41.85 -13.90 0.90
C GLY A 494 40.51 -13.71 0.21
#